data_e5541b0771b3228e44c5fb4c44b77623
#
_entry.id   e5541b0771b3228e44c5fb4c44b77623
#
_cell.length_a   1.000
_cell.length_b   1.000
_cell.length_c   1.000
_cell.angle_alpha   90.00
_cell.angle_beta   90.00
_cell.angle_gamma   90.00
#
_symmetry.space_group_name_H-M   'P 1'
#
loop_
_entity.id
_entity.type
_entity.pdbx_description
1 polymer ?
#
loop_
_entity_poly.entity_id
_entity_poly.type
_entity_poly.pdbx_seq_one_letter_code
_entity_poly.pdbx_strand_id
1 'polypeptide(L)'
;MTAELLSRAVGPLATNVHVLADPSSREAIAIDTATPSLAWIAGELAERAWTLKLIISTHGHWDHIGDNAALADHAKAEIAVHPLDRDRLEHPASMSAPFEIVPSIPAVELAEGGLIRFGELRLRVLHTPGHTEGSVCLHAEDDGMLFSGDTLFAGGWGRTDLPGGDEGQMVESLIRLSGYDDPLRVLPGHGPSTTIGREHPWLELVRISGALLA
;
A
#
# COMPACT_ATOMS: atom_id res chain seq x y z
N MET A 1 -12.57 18.64 -5.30
CA MET A 1 -11.20 18.86 -5.83
C MET A 1 -10.62 17.48 -6.05
N THR A 2 -9.90 17.24 -7.13
CA THR A 2 -9.33 15.93 -7.44
C THR A 2 -7.94 15.80 -6.83
N ALA A 3 -7.69 14.69 -6.15
CA ALA A 3 -6.36 14.35 -5.67
C ALA A 3 -5.36 14.27 -6.85
N GLU A 4 -4.13 14.67 -6.62
CA GLU A 4 -3.03 14.44 -7.57
C GLU A 4 -2.27 13.18 -7.18
N LEU A 5 -2.19 12.22 -8.10
CA LEU A 5 -1.53 10.94 -7.90
C LEU A 5 -0.29 10.85 -8.78
N LEU A 6 0.86 10.61 -8.15
CA LEU A 6 2.08 10.21 -8.82
C LEU A 6 2.37 8.75 -8.48
N SER A 7 2.82 7.99 -9.48
CA SER A 7 3.17 6.58 -9.29
C SER A 7 4.44 6.24 -10.06
N ARG A 8 5.30 5.44 -9.45
CA ARG A 8 6.55 4.98 -10.08
C ARG A 8 6.91 3.59 -9.58
N ALA A 9 7.16 2.68 -10.51
CA ALA A 9 7.72 1.37 -10.17
C ALA A 9 9.22 1.51 -9.91
N VAL A 10 9.71 1.01 -8.77
CA VAL A 10 11.11 1.10 -8.35
C VAL A 10 11.61 -0.23 -7.76
N GLY A 11 12.92 -0.34 -7.68
CA GLY A 11 13.57 -1.50 -7.08
C GLY A 11 13.55 -2.78 -7.92
N PRO A 12 14.16 -3.86 -7.41
CA PRO A 12 14.35 -5.09 -8.15
C PRO A 12 13.03 -5.85 -8.42
N LEU A 13 12.01 -5.62 -7.61
CA LEU A 13 10.68 -6.23 -7.78
C LEU A 13 9.68 -5.29 -8.48
N ALA A 14 10.14 -4.11 -8.93
CA ALA A 14 9.32 -3.10 -9.60
C ALA A 14 8.08 -2.72 -8.75
N THR A 15 8.28 -2.52 -7.44
CA THR A 15 7.24 -2.13 -6.50
C THR A 15 6.69 -0.75 -6.84
N ASN A 16 5.38 -0.62 -6.91
CA ASN A 16 4.70 0.64 -7.19
C ASN A 16 4.73 1.53 -5.94
N VAL A 17 5.50 2.58 -6.00
CA VAL A 17 5.49 3.66 -5.02
C VAL A 17 4.50 4.72 -5.46
N HIS A 18 3.64 5.16 -4.54
CA HIS A 18 2.65 6.18 -4.82
C HIS A 18 2.85 7.42 -3.95
N VAL A 19 2.64 8.59 -4.54
CA VAL A 19 2.50 9.86 -3.80
C VAL A 19 1.13 10.41 -4.14
N LEU A 20 0.29 10.55 -3.11
CA LEU A 20 -1.05 11.13 -3.23
C LEU A 20 -1.05 12.49 -2.53
N ALA A 21 -1.48 13.53 -3.23
CA ALA A 21 -1.47 14.89 -2.72
C ALA A 21 -2.82 15.59 -2.88
N ASP A 22 -3.11 16.48 -1.93
CA ASP A 22 -4.13 17.51 -2.07
C ASP A 22 -3.45 18.81 -2.57
N PRO A 23 -3.64 19.20 -3.84
CA PRO A 23 -3.03 20.40 -4.38
C PRO A 23 -3.47 21.69 -3.68
N SER A 24 -4.65 21.70 -3.05
CA SER A 24 -5.19 22.88 -2.38
C SER A 24 -4.50 23.20 -1.06
N SER A 25 -4.25 22.17 -0.26
CA SER A 25 -3.50 22.29 1.01
C SER A 25 -1.99 22.14 0.84
N ARG A 26 -1.54 21.60 -0.30
CA ARG A 26 -0.15 21.17 -0.56
C ARG A 26 0.34 20.09 0.42
N GLU A 27 -0.57 19.31 0.95
CA GLU A 27 -0.25 18.16 1.79
C GLU A 27 -0.23 16.89 0.94
N ALA A 28 0.73 16.01 1.21
CA ALA A 28 0.91 14.75 0.51
C ALA A 28 1.18 13.61 1.48
N ILE A 29 0.90 12.39 1.03
CA ILE A 29 1.33 11.15 1.66
C ILE A 29 2.11 10.31 0.66
N ALA A 30 3.01 9.46 1.14
CA ALA A 30 3.69 8.45 0.34
C ALA A 30 3.20 7.06 0.76
N ILE A 31 2.97 6.18 -0.19
CA ILE A 31 2.51 4.81 0.03
C ILE A 31 3.53 3.86 -0.58
N ASP A 32 4.04 2.93 0.24
CA ASP A 32 5.01 1.88 -0.10
C ASP A 32 6.32 2.44 -0.67
N THR A 33 7.20 2.93 0.23
CA THR A 33 8.44 3.58 -0.17
C THR A 33 9.58 2.59 -0.44
N ALA A 34 9.46 1.85 -1.53
CA ALA A 34 10.50 0.94 -2.01
C ALA A 34 11.83 1.66 -2.29
N THR A 35 12.96 0.96 -2.12
CA THR A 35 14.29 1.48 -2.50
C THR A 35 14.60 1.18 -3.99
N PRO A 36 15.07 2.19 -4.79
CA PRO A 36 15.36 3.58 -4.44
C PRO A 36 14.21 4.52 -4.83
N SER A 37 13.48 5.06 -3.88
CA SER A 37 12.40 6.04 -4.13
C SER A 37 12.67 7.42 -3.56
N LEU A 38 13.52 7.53 -2.53
CA LEU A 38 13.77 8.77 -1.79
C LEU A 38 14.05 9.97 -2.71
N ALA A 39 15.01 9.86 -3.63
CA ALA A 39 15.41 10.99 -4.48
C ALA A 39 14.27 11.43 -5.40
N TRP A 40 13.48 10.50 -5.90
CA TRP A 40 12.30 10.80 -6.71
C TRP A 40 11.22 11.51 -5.88
N ILE A 41 10.82 10.94 -4.74
CA ILE A 41 9.79 11.54 -3.89
C ILE A 41 10.21 12.94 -3.44
N ALA A 42 11.44 13.09 -2.94
CA ALA A 42 11.95 14.40 -2.51
C ALA A 42 11.95 15.44 -3.64
N GLY A 43 12.29 15.03 -4.86
CA GLY A 43 12.23 15.88 -6.06
C GLY A 43 10.81 16.32 -6.39
N GLU A 44 9.85 15.40 -6.40
CA GLU A 44 8.43 15.70 -6.67
C GLU A 44 7.82 16.63 -5.61
N LEU A 45 8.13 16.38 -4.33
CA LEU A 45 7.69 17.24 -3.22
C LEU A 45 8.24 18.67 -3.36
N ALA A 46 9.53 18.81 -3.67
CA ALA A 46 10.18 20.11 -3.84
C ALA A 46 9.63 20.87 -5.05
N GLU A 47 9.48 20.20 -6.21
CA GLU A 47 8.99 20.82 -7.45
C GLU A 47 7.57 21.37 -7.29
N ARG A 48 6.70 20.66 -6.56
CA ARG A 48 5.30 21.05 -6.35
C ARG A 48 5.06 21.82 -5.06
N ALA A 49 6.11 22.05 -4.27
CA ALA A 49 6.02 22.65 -2.94
C ALA A 49 5.01 21.91 -2.03
N TRP A 50 5.04 20.59 -2.07
CA TRP A 50 4.22 19.74 -1.21
C TRP A 50 4.94 19.42 0.10
N THR A 51 4.17 19.27 1.17
CA THR A 51 4.63 18.82 2.47
C THR A 51 4.20 17.38 2.69
N LEU A 52 5.14 16.46 2.85
CA LEU A 52 4.84 15.09 3.19
C LEU A 52 4.35 15.00 4.64
N LYS A 53 3.16 14.48 4.85
CA LYS A 53 2.53 14.35 6.18
C LYS A 53 2.71 12.98 6.78
N LEU A 54 2.66 11.93 5.94
CA LEU A 54 2.69 10.55 6.39
C LEU A 54 3.33 9.65 5.33
N ILE A 55 4.06 8.67 5.77
CA ILE A 55 4.53 7.53 4.98
C ILE A 55 3.71 6.34 5.42
N ILE A 56 3.05 5.66 4.49
CA ILE A 56 2.18 4.53 4.77
C ILE A 56 2.77 3.28 4.13
N SER A 57 2.99 2.25 4.93
CA SER A 57 3.31 0.92 4.43
C SER A 57 2.03 0.09 4.42
N THR A 58 1.61 -0.39 3.24
CA THR A 58 0.46 -1.28 3.10
C THR A 58 0.70 -2.60 3.83
N HIS A 59 1.96 -3.03 3.88
CA HIS A 59 2.45 -4.16 4.66
C HIS A 59 3.97 -4.05 4.88
N GLY A 60 4.55 -4.98 5.62
CA GLY A 60 5.92 -4.86 6.08
C GLY A 60 6.97 -5.60 5.26
N HIS A 61 6.75 -6.02 4.01
CA HIS A 61 7.81 -6.64 3.22
C HIS A 61 8.88 -5.64 2.79
N TRP A 62 10.12 -6.12 2.69
CA TRP A 62 11.32 -5.31 2.49
C TRP A 62 11.26 -4.40 1.26
N ASP A 63 10.61 -4.85 0.21
CA ASP A 63 10.49 -4.11 -1.05
C ASP A 63 9.42 -3.00 -1.00
N HIS A 64 8.62 -2.94 0.06
CA HIS A 64 7.64 -1.86 0.30
C HIS A 64 8.12 -0.81 1.33
N ILE A 65 9.14 -1.14 2.12
CA ILE A 65 9.57 -0.31 3.26
C ILE A 65 10.99 0.22 3.14
N GLY A 66 11.69 -0.06 2.03
CA GLY A 66 13.13 0.11 1.90
C GLY A 66 13.65 1.53 2.16
N ASP A 67 12.90 2.57 1.78
CA ASP A 67 13.27 3.97 1.99
C ASP A 67 12.47 4.65 3.11
N ASN A 68 11.66 3.91 3.91
CA ASN A 68 10.86 4.47 5.00
C ASN A 68 11.70 5.35 5.94
N ALA A 69 12.78 4.80 6.49
CA ALA A 69 13.62 5.52 7.45
C ALA A 69 14.26 6.79 6.84
N ALA A 70 14.80 6.65 5.63
CA ALA A 70 15.48 7.74 4.95
C ALA A 70 14.51 8.87 4.55
N LEU A 71 13.31 8.53 4.06
CA LEU A 71 12.29 9.50 3.70
C LEU A 71 11.68 10.16 4.94
N ALA A 72 11.45 9.40 6.01
CA ALA A 72 10.95 9.94 7.28
C ALA A 72 11.93 10.96 7.87
N ASP A 73 13.24 10.67 7.84
CA ASP A 73 14.25 11.62 8.30
C ASP A 73 14.32 12.86 7.40
N HIS A 74 14.30 12.67 6.07
CA HIS A 74 14.34 13.76 5.09
C HIS A 74 13.16 14.73 5.22
N ALA A 75 11.94 14.20 5.28
CA ALA A 75 10.70 14.98 5.25
C ALA A 75 10.16 15.32 6.65
N LYS A 76 10.73 14.76 7.72
CA LYS A 76 10.20 14.82 9.10
C LYS A 76 8.75 14.34 9.19
N ALA A 77 8.43 13.31 8.39
CA ALA A 77 7.11 12.67 8.35
C ALA A 77 7.07 11.43 9.23
N GLU A 78 5.91 11.15 9.79
CA GLU A 78 5.67 9.92 10.55
C GLU A 78 5.47 8.72 9.61
N ILE A 79 5.66 7.51 10.15
CA ILE A 79 5.44 6.25 9.43
C ILE A 79 4.21 5.58 10.04
N ALA A 80 3.33 5.07 9.16
CA ALA A 80 2.15 4.32 9.52
C ALA A 80 2.21 2.89 8.98
N VAL A 81 1.84 1.92 9.80
CA VAL A 81 1.69 0.51 9.43
C VAL A 81 0.65 -0.15 10.33
N HIS A 82 0.08 -1.27 9.90
CA HIS A 82 -0.76 -2.09 10.75
C HIS A 82 0.07 -2.73 11.90
N PRO A 83 -0.42 -2.80 13.15
CA PRO A 83 0.35 -3.30 14.29
C PRO A 83 0.96 -4.69 14.09
N LEU A 84 0.28 -5.58 13.35
CA LEU A 84 0.77 -6.95 13.09
C LEU A 84 2.00 -7.00 12.16
N ASP A 85 2.27 -5.94 11.39
CA ASP A 85 3.46 -5.84 10.56
C ASP A 85 4.55 -4.91 11.15
N ARG A 86 4.31 -4.33 12.33
CA ARG A 86 5.22 -3.40 12.99
C ARG A 86 6.63 -3.96 13.15
N ASP A 87 6.74 -5.21 13.62
CA ASP A 87 8.02 -5.88 13.86
C ASP A 87 8.87 -5.98 12.58
N ARG A 88 8.24 -6.12 11.41
CA ARG A 88 8.92 -6.17 10.11
C ARG A 88 9.62 -4.85 9.76
N LEU A 89 9.10 -3.71 10.22
CA LEU A 89 9.71 -2.39 10.03
C LEU A 89 10.81 -2.14 11.07
N GLU A 90 10.58 -2.56 12.31
CA GLU A 90 11.53 -2.37 13.41
C GLU A 90 12.72 -3.34 13.33
N HIS A 91 12.51 -4.54 12.80
CA HIS A 91 13.52 -5.61 12.69
C HIS A 91 13.62 -6.20 11.27
N PRO A 92 13.85 -5.39 10.23
CA PRO A 92 13.83 -5.84 8.83
C PRO A 92 14.93 -6.87 8.49
N ALA A 93 15.97 -6.98 9.30
CA ALA A 93 17.05 -7.96 9.12
C ALA A 93 16.56 -9.42 9.17
N SER A 94 15.36 -9.69 9.68
CA SER A 94 14.73 -11.02 9.65
C SER A 94 14.23 -11.43 8.26
N MET A 95 14.17 -10.49 7.30
CA MET A 95 13.70 -10.72 5.94
C MET A 95 14.87 -10.96 4.99
N SER A 96 14.69 -11.85 3.99
CA SER A 96 15.68 -12.13 2.95
C SER A 96 15.69 -11.04 1.87
N ALA A 97 16.12 -9.83 2.23
CA ALA A 97 16.29 -8.74 1.29
C ALA A 97 17.63 -8.84 0.55
N PRO A 98 17.72 -8.39 -0.72
CA PRO A 98 18.98 -8.39 -1.48
C PRO A 98 19.97 -7.28 -1.06
N PHE A 99 19.57 -6.40 -0.17
CA PHE A 99 20.34 -5.29 0.41
C PHE A 99 19.87 -5.02 1.83
N GLU A 100 20.66 -4.25 2.57
CA GLU A 100 20.31 -3.84 3.92
C GLU A 100 19.09 -2.90 3.92
N ILE A 101 18.09 -3.21 4.74
CA ILE A 101 16.95 -2.34 5.03
C ILE A 101 17.21 -1.66 6.37
N VAL A 102 17.17 -0.34 6.38
CA VAL A 102 17.36 0.43 7.61
C VAL A 102 16.07 0.32 8.45
N PRO A 103 16.18 -0.12 9.73
CA PRO A 103 15.03 -0.14 10.63
C PRO A 103 14.29 1.20 10.69
N SER A 104 12.97 1.13 10.72
CA SER A 104 12.13 2.32 10.86
C SER A 104 11.08 2.11 11.95
N ILE A 105 10.79 3.18 12.70
CA ILE A 105 9.88 3.13 13.86
C ILE A 105 8.54 3.73 13.46
N PRO A 106 7.48 2.93 13.29
CA PRO A 106 6.15 3.44 13.02
C PRO A 106 5.59 4.19 14.24
N ALA A 107 5.09 5.40 14.00
CA ALA A 107 4.45 6.24 15.01
C ALA A 107 2.92 6.17 14.96
N VAL A 108 2.36 5.78 13.81
CA VAL A 108 0.91 5.72 13.58
C VAL A 108 0.50 4.26 13.33
N GLU A 109 -0.55 3.82 14.01
CA GLU A 109 -1.12 2.49 13.81
C GLU A 109 -2.30 2.55 12.84
N LEU A 110 -2.25 1.71 11.81
CA LEU A 110 -3.37 1.49 10.89
C LEU A 110 -4.30 0.43 11.50
N ALA A 111 -5.60 0.70 11.45
CA ALA A 111 -6.60 -0.26 11.93
C ALA A 111 -7.81 -0.26 11.00
N GLU A 112 -8.53 -1.38 10.97
CA GLU A 112 -9.78 -1.53 10.22
C GLU A 112 -10.74 -0.36 10.43
N GLY A 113 -11.23 0.21 9.33
CA GLY A 113 -12.16 1.35 9.33
C GLY A 113 -11.53 2.70 9.71
N GLY A 114 -10.25 2.72 10.10
CA GLY A 114 -9.52 3.97 10.40
C GLY A 114 -9.54 4.94 9.23
N LEU A 115 -9.53 6.25 9.53
CA LEU A 115 -9.51 7.32 8.52
C LEU A 115 -8.22 8.11 8.62
N ILE A 116 -7.43 8.07 7.55
CA ILE A 116 -6.27 8.94 7.36
C ILE A 116 -6.76 10.20 6.66
N ARG A 117 -6.41 11.37 7.21
CA ARG A 117 -6.81 12.68 6.68
C ARG A 117 -5.59 13.55 6.42
N PHE A 118 -5.56 14.20 5.26
CA PHE A 118 -4.57 15.21 4.92
C PHE A 118 -5.19 16.18 3.91
N GLY A 119 -5.11 17.46 4.18
CA GLY A 119 -5.92 18.45 3.45
C GLY A 119 -7.40 18.09 3.48
N GLU A 120 -8.02 18.07 2.31
CA GLU A 120 -9.42 17.66 2.14
C GLU A 120 -9.58 16.18 1.80
N LEU A 121 -8.45 15.45 1.61
CA LEU A 121 -8.48 14.04 1.22
C LEU A 121 -8.66 13.11 2.42
N ARG A 122 -9.29 11.97 2.15
CA ARG A 122 -9.56 10.93 3.13
C ARG A 122 -9.29 9.56 2.54
N LEU A 123 -8.54 8.73 3.28
CA LEU A 123 -8.38 7.32 2.97
C LEU A 123 -8.93 6.49 4.12
N ARG A 124 -9.77 5.53 3.79
CA ARG A 124 -10.22 4.50 4.74
C ARG A 124 -9.27 3.33 4.71
N VAL A 125 -8.84 2.89 5.87
CA VAL A 125 -8.05 1.68 6.03
C VAL A 125 -8.97 0.47 5.97
N LEU A 126 -8.63 -0.49 5.14
CA LEU A 126 -9.27 -1.80 5.06
C LEU A 126 -8.22 -2.85 5.44
N HIS A 127 -8.40 -3.54 6.55
CA HIS A 127 -7.51 -4.64 6.91
C HIS A 127 -7.81 -5.83 5.99
N THR A 128 -6.83 -6.23 5.20
CA THR A 128 -6.93 -7.28 4.17
C THR A 128 -5.78 -8.28 4.34
N PRO A 129 -5.78 -9.04 5.45
CA PRO A 129 -4.72 -10.01 5.73
C PRO A 129 -4.71 -11.15 4.71
N GLY A 130 -3.58 -11.86 4.67
CA GLY A 130 -3.39 -13.03 3.80
C GLY A 130 -2.05 -13.05 3.09
N HIS A 131 -1.56 -11.91 2.59
CA HIS A 131 -0.18 -11.77 2.11
C HIS A 131 0.79 -11.59 3.29
N THR A 132 0.42 -10.72 4.24
CA THR A 132 0.93 -10.67 5.61
C THR A 132 -0.24 -10.56 6.58
N GLU A 133 0.03 -10.75 7.87
CA GLU A 133 -0.98 -10.59 8.93
C GLU A 133 -1.47 -9.14 9.03
N GLY A 134 -0.59 -8.18 8.71
CA GLY A 134 -0.87 -6.74 8.79
C GLY A 134 -1.19 -6.07 7.46
N SER A 135 -1.39 -6.82 6.38
CA SER A 135 -1.73 -6.23 5.08
C SER A 135 -2.99 -5.37 5.13
N VAL A 136 -2.91 -4.17 4.54
CA VAL A 136 -4.05 -3.26 4.41
C VAL A 136 -4.21 -2.75 2.98
N CYS A 137 -5.46 -2.50 2.60
CA CYS A 137 -5.77 -1.62 1.46
C CYS A 137 -6.16 -0.23 1.97
N LEU A 138 -5.93 0.79 1.14
CA LEU A 138 -6.30 2.17 1.44
C LEU A 138 -7.31 2.65 0.40
N HIS A 139 -8.53 2.94 0.83
CA HIS A 139 -9.62 3.35 -0.05
C HIS A 139 -9.83 4.87 0.02
N ALA A 140 -9.47 5.57 -1.06
CA ALA A 140 -9.80 6.98 -1.29
C ALA A 140 -11.21 7.04 -1.92
N GLU A 141 -12.23 7.00 -1.07
CA GLU A 141 -13.64 6.88 -1.48
C GLU A 141 -14.06 8.00 -2.44
N ASP A 142 -13.70 9.24 -2.10
CA ASP A 142 -14.10 10.43 -2.88
C ASP A 142 -13.40 10.51 -4.25
N ASP A 143 -12.27 9.84 -4.41
CA ASP A 143 -11.45 9.85 -5.64
C ASP A 143 -11.55 8.55 -6.44
N GLY A 144 -12.32 7.57 -5.96
CA GLY A 144 -12.54 6.29 -6.65
C GLY A 144 -11.25 5.48 -6.82
N MET A 145 -10.37 5.48 -5.82
CA MET A 145 -9.08 4.78 -5.85
C MET A 145 -8.92 3.83 -4.65
N LEU A 146 -8.35 2.66 -4.91
CA LEU A 146 -7.97 1.67 -3.91
C LEU A 146 -6.49 1.32 -4.08
N PHE A 147 -5.65 1.70 -3.13
CA PHE A 147 -4.28 1.22 -3.05
C PHE A 147 -4.31 -0.15 -2.37
N SER A 148 -4.09 -1.20 -3.12
CA SER A 148 -4.32 -2.56 -2.64
C SER A 148 -3.08 -3.25 -2.08
N GLY A 149 -1.91 -2.60 -2.12
CA GLY A 149 -0.66 -3.28 -1.76
C GLY A 149 -0.57 -4.62 -2.48
N ASP A 150 -0.22 -5.66 -1.76
CA ASP A 150 -0.09 -7.01 -2.29
C ASP A 150 -1.32 -7.90 -1.98
N THR A 151 -2.50 -7.28 -1.86
CA THR A 151 -3.75 -8.04 -1.74
C THR A 151 -4.34 -8.39 -3.10
N LEU A 152 -4.55 -7.39 -3.97
CA LEU A 152 -5.20 -7.55 -5.28
C LEU A 152 -4.34 -6.97 -6.38
N PHE A 153 -4.04 -7.74 -7.41
CA PHE A 153 -3.32 -7.34 -8.62
C PHE A 153 -4.21 -7.41 -9.87
N ALA A 154 -3.71 -6.87 -10.96
CA ALA A 154 -4.30 -7.13 -12.28
C ALA A 154 -4.12 -8.60 -12.65
N GLY A 155 -5.22 -9.37 -12.58
CA GLY A 155 -5.25 -10.79 -12.91
C GLY A 155 -4.76 -11.72 -11.80
N GLY A 156 -4.68 -11.26 -10.53
CA GLY A 156 -4.23 -12.13 -9.45
C GLY A 156 -4.13 -11.44 -8.09
N TRP A 157 -3.36 -12.05 -7.20
CA TRP A 157 -3.20 -11.65 -5.81
C TRP A 157 -1.76 -11.87 -5.33
N GLY A 158 -1.42 -11.32 -4.17
CA GLY A 158 -0.14 -11.52 -3.50
C GLY A 158 0.01 -12.96 -3.00
N ARG A 159 1.24 -13.49 -3.03
CA ARG A 159 1.56 -14.82 -2.51
C ARG A 159 1.25 -14.94 -1.02
N THR A 160 0.93 -16.15 -0.59
CA THR A 160 0.53 -16.45 0.81
C THR A 160 1.44 -17.46 1.50
N ASP A 161 2.53 -17.87 0.85
CA ASP A 161 3.44 -18.92 1.28
C ASP A 161 4.68 -18.41 2.05
N LEU A 162 4.78 -17.10 2.27
CA LEU A 162 5.82 -16.49 3.10
C LEU A 162 5.39 -16.44 4.58
N PRO A 163 6.34 -16.28 5.53
CA PRO A 163 6.00 -16.14 6.95
C PRO A 163 4.96 -15.05 7.20
N GLY A 164 3.87 -15.41 7.87
CA GLY A 164 2.71 -14.53 8.11
C GLY A 164 1.67 -14.54 6.99
N GLY A 165 1.92 -15.27 5.91
CA GLY A 165 0.93 -15.49 4.84
C GLY A 165 -0.11 -16.54 5.24
N ASP A 166 -1.36 -16.35 4.79
CA ASP A 166 -2.50 -17.23 5.03
C ASP A 166 -3.48 -17.20 3.85
N GLU A 167 -3.63 -18.35 3.20
CA GLU A 167 -4.49 -18.48 2.01
C GLU A 167 -5.96 -18.23 2.33
N GLY A 168 -6.45 -18.71 3.48
CA GLY A 168 -7.84 -18.53 3.89
C GLY A 168 -8.17 -17.06 4.12
N GLN A 169 -7.28 -16.33 4.82
CA GLN A 169 -7.43 -14.89 5.01
C GLN A 169 -7.36 -14.12 3.68
N MET A 170 -6.48 -14.52 2.75
CA MET A 170 -6.42 -13.92 1.41
C MET A 170 -7.74 -14.10 0.67
N VAL A 171 -8.32 -15.30 0.70
CA VAL A 171 -9.64 -15.57 0.11
C VAL A 171 -10.70 -14.63 0.69
N GLU A 172 -10.78 -14.49 2.02
CA GLU A 172 -11.73 -13.60 2.68
C GLU A 172 -11.52 -12.13 2.28
N SER A 173 -10.26 -11.70 2.21
CA SER A 173 -9.89 -10.35 1.77
C SER A 173 -10.31 -10.08 0.33
N LEU A 174 -10.07 -11.02 -0.59
CA LEU A 174 -10.47 -10.90 -2.00
C LEU A 174 -11.99 -10.92 -2.17
N ILE A 175 -12.71 -11.79 -1.43
CA ILE A 175 -14.18 -11.80 -1.42
C ILE A 175 -14.73 -10.45 -0.95
N ARG A 176 -14.16 -9.88 0.10
CA ARG A 176 -14.53 -8.53 0.57
C ARG A 176 -14.34 -7.48 -0.52
N LEU A 177 -13.18 -7.48 -1.19
CA LEU A 177 -12.87 -6.51 -2.25
C LEU A 177 -13.76 -6.68 -3.47
N SER A 178 -14.23 -7.90 -3.79
CA SER A 178 -15.16 -8.15 -4.89
C SER A 178 -16.54 -7.48 -4.69
N GLY A 179 -16.86 -7.04 -3.48
CA GLY A 179 -18.11 -6.32 -3.17
C GLY A 179 -18.07 -4.81 -3.48
N TYR A 180 -16.94 -4.29 -3.94
CA TYR A 180 -16.84 -2.89 -4.37
C TYR A 180 -17.33 -2.68 -5.79
N ASP A 181 -17.66 -1.43 -6.13
CA ASP A 181 -18.19 -1.06 -7.45
C ASP A 181 -17.17 -1.25 -8.58
N ASP A 182 -17.63 -1.69 -9.75
CA ASP A 182 -16.83 -1.96 -10.94
C ASP A 182 -15.84 -0.86 -11.35
N PRO A 183 -16.18 0.44 -11.32
CA PRO A 183 -15.28 1.50 -11.74
C PRO A 183 -14.18 1.82 -10.73
N LEU A 184 -14.20 1.25 -9.51
CA LEU A 184 -13.16 1.49 -8.50
C LEU A 184 -11.79 1.11 -9.05
N ARG A 185 -10.91 2.11 -9.17
CA ARG A 185 -9.56 1.93 -9.70
C ARG A 185 -8.66 1.30 -8.65
N VAL A 186 -8.04 0.18 -8.99
CA VAL A 186 -7.09 -0.54 -8.13
C VAL A 186 -5.66 -0.19 -8.51
N LEU A 187 -4.90 0.21 -7.51
CA LEU A 187 -3.49 0.62 -7.59
C LEU A 187 -2.68 -0.38 -6.74
N PRO A 188 -2.17 -1.46 -7.35
CA PRO A 188 -1.50 -2.53 -6.63
C PRO A 188 -0.05 -2.21 -6.27
N GLY A 189 0.53 -2.98 -5.36
CA GLY A 189 1.95 -2.93 -5.02
C GLY A 189 2.86 -3.33 -6.18
N HIS A 190 2.38 -4.19 -7.08
CA HIS A 190 3.12 -4.62 -8.27
C HIS A 190 2.25 -4.66 -9.52
N GLY A 191 2.90 -4.45 -10.67
CA GLY A 191 2.25 -4.54 -11.97
C GLY A 191 1.37 -3.34 -12.32
N PRO A 192 0.53 -3.46 -13.35
CA PRO A 192 -0.31 -2.37 -13.82
C PRO A 192 -1.54 -2.14 -12.92
N SER A 193 -2.07 -0.91 -12.95
CA SER A 193 -3.38 -0.62 -12.35
C SER A 193 -4.51 -1.34 -13.09
N THR A 194 -5.58 -1.65 -12.34
CA THR A 194 -6.78 -2.30 -12.88
C THR A 194 -8.04 -1.65 -12.30
N THR A 195 -9.19 -2.30 -12.40
CA THR A 195 -10.45 -1.93 -11.72
C THR A 195 -11.10 -3.17 -11.14
N ILE A 196 -11.93 -3.00 -10.12
CA ILE A 196 -12.71 -4.12 -9.56
C ILE A 196 -13.49 -4.85 -10.66
N GLY A 197 -14.15 -4.11 -11.57
CA GLY A 197 -14.92 -4.71 -12.66
C GLY A 197 -14.09 -5.55 -13.63
N ARG A 198 -12.84 -5.19 -13.88
CA ARG A 198 -11.94 -6.01 -14.72
C ARG A 198 -11.53 -7.31 -14.03
N GLU A 199 -11.43 -7.29 -12.72
CA GLU A 199 -11.02 -8.45 -11.91
C GLU A 199 -12.21 -9.33 -11.49
N HIS A 200 -13.44 -8.86 -11.60
CA HIS A 200 -14.67 -9.62 -11.27
C HIS A 200 -14.71 -11.05 -11.80
N PRO A 201 -14.28 -11.35 -13.06
CA PRO A 201 -14.40 -12.71 -13.57
C PRO A 201 -13.71 -13.77 -12.72
N TRP A 202 -12.50 -13.49 -12.22
CA TRP A 202 -11.79 -14.44 -11.36
C TRP A 202 -12.12 -14.25 -9.87
N LEU A 203 -12.39 -13.01 -9.41
CA LEU A 203 -12.86 -12.75 -8.03
C LEU A 203 -14.16 -13.50 -7.73
N GLU A 204 -15.08 -13.57 -8.70
CA GLU A 204 -16.32 -14.32 -8.57
C GLU A 204 -16.05 -15.84 -8.44
N LEU A 205 -15.06 -16.36 -9.16
CA LEU A 205 -14.65 -17.75 -9.02
C LEU A 205 -14.08 -18.03 -7.61
N VAL A 206 -13.24 -17.12 -7.07
CA VAL A 206 -12.76 -17.21 -5.68
C VAL A 206 -13.93 -17.19 -4.71
N ARG A 207 -14.90 -16.31 -4.91
CA ARG A 207 -16.10 -16.21 -4.06
C ARG A 207 -16.94 -17.47 -4.07
N ILE A 208 -17.11 -18.12 -5.22
CA ILE A 208 -17.90 -19.35 -5.36
C ILE A 208 -17.16 -20.57 -4.81
N SER A 209 -15.86 -20.69 -5.09
CA SER A 209 -15.07 -21.85 -4.69
C SER A 209 -14.63 -21.79 -3.22
N GLY A 210 -14.47 -20.59 -2.65
CA GLY A 210 -13.87 -20.39 -1.34
C GLY A 210 -12.37 -20.71 -1.32
N ALA A 211 -11.70 -20.67 -2.49
CA ALA A 211 -10.29 -21.01 -2.63
C ALA A 211 -9.60 -20.14 -3.67
N LEU A 212 -8.29 -19.96 -3.54
CA LEU A 212 -7.45 -19.38 -4.58
C LEU A 212 -7.35 -20.37 -5.76
N LEU A 213 -7.59 -19.89 -6.97
CA LEU A 213 -7.56 -20.73 -8.16
C LEU A 213 -6.16 -20.62 -8.80
N ALA A 214 -5.47 -21.76 -8.93
CA ALA A 214 -4.16 -21.87 -9.55
C ALA A 214 -4.21 -21.61 -11.07
#